data_f5d8d538e1a600e622c4b5b4b4aeb075
#
_entry.id   f5d8d538e1a600e622c4b5b4b4aeb075
#
_cell.length_a   1.000
_cell.length_b   1.000
_cell.length_c   1.000
_cell.angle_alpha   90.00
_cell.angle_beta   90.00
_cell.angle_gamma   90.00
#
_symmetry.space_group_name_H-M   'P 1'
#
loop_
_entity.id
_entity.type
_entity.pdbx_description
1 polymer ?
#
loop_
_entity_poly.entity_id
_entity_poly.type
_entity_poly.pdbx_seq_one_letter_code
_entity_poly.pdbx_strand_id
1 'polypeptide(L)'
;EETFSGPKEDRLKLMKACNANLSPIFGIYDDPDRKVDEILDDYISSNKPIIEVKSSDETINIVWKISDKNIIHHVKDIFKYKQILIADGHHRYETSINLHKEEKTSKNGYSMFYLSGINQKGLLINPTHRILRGIQNVDKIISSIKSNFINEICNNTVNEDRLLPDEFFVACKNK
;
A
#
# COMPACT_ATOMS: atom_id res chain seq x y z
N GLU A 1 -4.93 8.73 -8.20
CA GLU A 1 -5.44 9.41 -6.99
C GLU A 1 -4.93 10.84 -6.96
N GLU A 2 -5.81 11.81 -6.71
CA GLU A 2 -5.43 13.22 -6.54
C GLU A 2 -4.84 13.43 -5.14
N THR A 3 -3.66 14.02 -5.07
CA THR A 3 -2.95 14.25 -3.80
C THR A 3 -2.91 15.74 -3.44
N PHE A 4 -2.94 16.05 -2.14
CA PHE A 4 -2.90 17.43 -1.65
C PHE A 4 -1.51 18.05 -1.78
N SER A 5 -1.44 19.37 -2.10
CA SER A 5 -0.18 20.10 -2.32
C SER A 5 0.65 20.27 -1.05
N GLY A 6 0.03 20.64 0.08
CA GLY A 6 0.76 20.92 1.34
C GLY A 6 1.63 19.76 1.83
N PRO A 7 1.10 18.53 2.00
CA PRO A 7 1.92 17.39 2.40
C PRO A 7 3.05 17.04 1.43
N LYS A 8 2.89 17.32 0.12
CA LYS A 8 3.93 17.11 -0.88
C LYS A 8 5.10 18.10 -0.73
N GLU A 9 4.81 19.35 -0.50
CA GLU A 9 5.84 20.38 -0.30
C GLU A 9 6.69 20.12 0.94
N ASP A 10 6.06 19.75 2.05
CA ASP A 10 6.77 19.43 3.29
C ASP A 10 7.68 18.21 3.11
N ARG A 11 7.18 17.13 2.49
CA ARG A 11 7.97 15.95 2.17
C ARG A 11 9.12 16.25 1.20
N LEU A 12 8.92 17.12 0.22
CA LEU A 12 9.96 17.52 -0.72
C LEU A 12 11.09 18.26 0.00
N LYS A 13 10.78 19.20 0.90
CA LYS A 13 11.76 19.89 1.75
C LYS A 13 12.54 18.89 2.60
N LEU A 14 11.86 17.93 3.21
CA LEU A 14 12.47 16.90 4.03
C LEU A 14 13.40 15.99 3.22
N MET A 15 12.97 15.52 2.05
CA MET A 15 13.81 14.70 1.16
C MET A 15 15.07 15.46 0.71
N LYS A 16 14.96 16.75 0.36
CA LYS A 16 16.11 17.60 0.01
C LYS A 16 17.06 17.77 1.19
N ALA A 17 16.53 18.06 2.36
CA ALA A 17 17.34 18.28 3.57
C ALA A 17 18.10 17.02 4.01
N CYS A 18 17.46 15.87 3.97
CA CYS A 18 18.05 14.59 4.40
C CYS A 18 18.80 13.87 3.29
N ASN A 19 18.58 14.22 2.02
CA ASN A 19 19.08 13.49 0.84
C ASN A 19 18.83 11.97 0.94
N ALA A 20 17.64 11.58 1.41
CA ALA A 20 17.28 10.19 1.68
C ALA A 20 15.79 9.92 1.51
N ASN A 21 15.45 8.67 1.17
CA ASN A 21 14.10 8.15 1.29
C ASN A 21 13.89 7.67 2.74
N LEU A 22 13.12 8.41 3.54
CA LEU A 22 12.92 8.13 4.97
C LEU A 22 11.86 7.05 5.23
N SER A 23 11.00 6.77 4.25
CA SER A 23 9.92 5.80 4.37
C SER A 23 9.63 5.19 3.00
N PRO A 24 9.47 3.87 2.90
CA PRO A 24 9.18 3.21 1.62
C PRO A 24 7.76 3.53 1.14
N ILE A 25 7.59 3.50 -0.18
CA ILE A 25 6.28 3.44 -0.83
C ILE A 25 5.83 1.98 -0.74
N PHE A 26 4.57 1.73 -0.37
CA PHE A 26 4.05 0.37 -0.36
C PHE A 26 3.43 0.04 -1.72
N GLY A 27 3.99 -0.94 -2.39
CA GLY A 27 3.54 -1.43 -3.68
C GLY A 27 3.14 -2.90 -3.65
N ILE A 28 2.11 -3.23 -4.41
CA ILE A 28 1.62 -4.59 -4.58
C ILE A 28 1.79 -4.97 -6.05
N TYR A 29 2.25 -6.19 -6.31
CA TYR A 29 2.43 -6.72 -7.65
C TYR A 29 1.83 -8.12 -7.80
N ASP A 30 1.44 -8.47 -9.02
CA ASP A 30 0.96 -9.81 -9.34
C ASP A 30 2.13 -10.72 -9.71
N ASP A 31 2.19 -11.91 -9.08
CA ASP A 31 3.20 -12.94 -9.33
C ASP A 31 2.58 -14.34 -9.20
N PRO A 32 1.67 -14.71 -10.11
CA PRO A 32 0.93 -15.98 -10.02
C PRO A 32 1.86 -17.19 -10.07
N ASP A 33 2.96 -17.09 -10.80
CA ASP A 33 3.96 -18.15 -10.91
C ASP A 33 4.97 -18.15 -9.74
N ARG A 34 4.87 -17.22 -8.79
CA ARG A 34 5.77 -17.08 -7.63
C ARG A 34 7.27 -16.94 -7.99
N LYS A 35 7.60 -16.42 -9.16
CA LYS A 35 8.99 -16.32 -9.63
C LYS A 35 9.89 -15.47 -8.77
N VAL A 36 9.35 -14.38 -8.21
CA VAL A 36 10.10 -13.53 -7.27
C VAL A 36 10.27 -14.22 -5.94
N ASP A 37 9.19 -14.84 -5.42
CA ASP A 37 9.22 -15.56 -4.15
C ASP A 37 10.22 -16.71 -4.18
N GLU A 38 10.26 -17.51 -5.25
CA GLU A 38 11.21 -18.63 -5.40
C GLU A 38 12.67 -18.17 -5.30
N ILE A 39 13.02 -17.07 -6.00
CA ILE A 39 14.37 -16.50 -5.91
C ILE A 39 14.71 -16.04 -4.48
N LEU A 40 13.75 -15.44 -3.80
CA LEU A 40 13.93 -14.96 -2.42
C LEU A 40 14.00 -16.13 -1.43
N ASP A 41 13.13 -17.13 -1.58
CA ASP A 41 13.10 -18.34 -0.74
C ASP A 41 14.39 -19.13 -0.86
N ASP A 42 14.94 -19.30 -2.07
CA ASP A 42 16.24 -19.94 -2.30
C ASP A 42 17.38 -19.18 -1.61
N TYR A 43 17.37 -17.85 -1.72
CA TYR A 43 18.37 -17.03 -1.04
C TYR A 43 18.27 -17.13 0.48
N ILE A 44 17.07 -17.02 1.03
CA ILE A 44 16.78 -17.09 2.47
C ILE A 44 17.21 -18.45 3.04
N SER A 45 16.91 -19.55 2.34
CA SER A 45 17.26 -20.90 2.77
C SER A 45 18.77 -21.14 2.91
N SER A 46 19.56 -20.42 2.11
CA SER A 46 21.01 -20.60 2.02
C SER A 46 21.82 -19.54 2.75
N ASN A 47 21.18 -18.49 3.26
CA ASN A 47 21.87 -17.34 3.87
C ASN A 47 21.29 -16.97 5.24
N LYS A 48 22.16 -16.52 6.12
CA LYS A 48 21.74 -16.01 7.44
C LYS A 48 21.15 -14.59 7.31
N PRO A 49 20.12 -14.26 8.10
CA PRO A 49 19.61 -12.90 8.18
C PRO A 49 20.67 -11.94 8.76
N ILE A 50 20.58 -10.67 8.36
CA ILE A 50 21.40 -9.60 8.96
C ILE A 50 20.76 -9.00 10.20
N ILE A 51 19.44 -9.11 10.33
CA ILE A 51 18.66 -8.66 11.47
C ILE A 51 17.61 -9.72 11.79
N GLU A 52 17.46 -10.03 13.07
CA GLU A 52 16.34 -10.80 13.60
C GLU A 52 15.95 -10.18 14.94
N VAL A 53 14.75 -9.63 15.02
CA VAL A 53 14.27 -8.91 16.21
C VAL A 53 12.83 -9.32 16.51
N LYS A 54 12.57 -9.64 17.76
CA LYS A 54 11.24 -9.85 18.29
C LYS A 54 10.69 -8.51 18.81
N SER A 55 9.57 -8.06 18.27
CA SER A 55 8.88 -6.86 18.72
C SER A 55 8.07 -7.11 20.00
N SER A 56 7.60 -6.04 20.64
CA SER A 56 6.80 -6.10 21.88
C SER A 56 5.45 -6.79 21.72
N ASP A 57 4.93 -6.86 20.51
CA ASP A 57 3.69 -7.54 20.11
C ASP A 57 3.91 -9.02 19.74
N GLU A 58 5.06 -9.59 20.10
CA GLU A 58 5.47 -10.96 19.78
C GLU A 58 5.83 -11.19 18.29
N THR A 59 5.69 -10.20 17.40
CA THR A 59 6.05 -10.32 15.99
C THR A 59 7.56 -10.46 15.81
N ILE A 60 7.99 -11.42 15.02
CA ILE A 60 9.40 -11.61 14.67
C ILE A 60 9.67 -10.94 13.34
N ASN A 61 10.60 -9.99 13.34
CA ASN A 61 11.04 -9.27 12.15
C ASN A 61 12.41 -9.81 11.73
N ILE A 62 12.49 -10.34 10.51
CA ILE A 62 13.72 -10.94 9.98
C ILE A 62 14.07 -10.22 8.67
N VAL A 63 15.34 -9.81 8.54
CA VAL A 63 15.80 -9.06 7.37
C VAL A 63 17.04 -9.73 6.78
N TRP A 64 17.00 -9.97 5.48
CA TRP A 64 18.14 -10.37 4.66
C TRP A 64 18.56 -9.24 3.74
N LYS A 65 19.84 -9.18 3.43
CA LYS A 65 20.39 -8.23 2.46
C LYS A 65 20.94 -8.99 1.26
N ILE A 66 20.35 -8.80 0.10
CA ILE A 66 20.83 -9.34 -1.15
C ILE A 66 21.73 -8.31 -1.83
N SER A 67 23.00 -8.66 -2.02
CA SER A 67 24.01 -7.83 -2.71
C SER A 67 24.55 -8.51 -3.97
N ASP A 68 24.13 -9.76 -4.25
CA ASP A 68 24.50 -10.48 -5.43
C ASP A 68 23.90 -9.83 -6.68
N LYS A 69 24.79 -9.43 -7.60
CA LYS A 69 24.38 -8.72 -8.82
C LYS A 69 23.53 -9.57 -9.77
N ASN A 70 23.72 -10.89 -9.79
CA ASN A 70 22.99 -11.79 -10.66
C ASN A 70 21.54 -11.93 -10.14
N ILE A 71 21.38 -12.12 -8.84
CA ILE A 71 20.04 -12.17 -8.21
C ILE A 71 19.31 -10.84 -8.42
N ILE A 72 19.97 -9.72 -8.16
CA ILE A 72 19.39 -8.38 -8.37
C ILE A 72 18.98 -8.19 -9.84
N HIS A 73 19.82 -8.62 -10.78
CA HIS A 73 19.52 -8.51 -12.21
C HIS A 73 18.32 -9.38 -12.59
N HIS A 74 18.27 -10.61 -12.11
CA HIS A 74 17.17 -11.53 -12.37
C HIS A 74 15.82 -10.98 -11.84
N VAL A 75 15.79 -10.50 -10.60
CA VAL A 75 14.60 -9.84 -10.03
C VAL A 75 14.20 -8.62 -10.85
N LYS A 76 15.16 -7.77 -11.23
CA LYS A 76 14.87 -6.61 -12.10
C LYS A 76 14.27 -7.00 -13.45
N ASP A 77 14.74 -8.09 -14.06
CA ASP A 77 14.22 -8.56 -15.35
C ASP A 77 12.76 -9.04 -15.21
N ILE A 78 12.42 -9.71 -14.14
CA ILE A 78 11.03 -10.08 -13.83
C ILE A 78 10.16 -8.83 -13.68
N PHE A 79 10.64 -7.83 -12.96
CA PHE A 79 9.87 -6.59 -12.71
C PHE A 79 9.73 -5.68 -13.94
N LYS A 80 10.51 -5.82 -14.99
CA LYS A 80 10.37 -5.03 -16.24
C LYS A 80 8.96 -5.07 -16.84
N TYR A 81 8.27 -6.19 -16.68
CA TYR A 81 6.96 -6.44 -17.29
C TYR A 81 5.83 -6.48 -16.27
N LYS A 82 6.12 -6.23 -15.01
CA LYS A 82 5.10 -6.19 -13.94
C LYS A 82 4.59 -4.78 -13.72
N GLN A 83 3.29 -4.68 -13.51
CA GLN A 83 2.68 -3.45 -12.98
C GLN A 83 2.73 -3.49 -11.45
N ILE A 84 2.99 -2.34 -10.86
CA ILE A 84 2.98 -2.17 -9.40
C ILE A 84 1.82 -1.24 -9.06
N LEU A 85 0.89 -1.75 -8.25
CA LEU A 85 -0.17 -0.97 -7.66
C LEU A 85 0.38 -0.30 -6.39
N ILE A 86 0.33 1.01 -6.29
CA ILE A 86 0.69 1.72 -5.07
C ILE A 86 -0.47 1.57 -4.08
N ALA A 87 -0.25 0.81 -3.01
CA ALA A 87 -1.22 0.61 -1.95
C ALA A 87 -1.17 1.73 -0.91
N ASP A 88 0.03 2.25 -0.62
CA ASP A 88 0.23 3.43 0.23
C ASP A 88 1.45 4.23 -0.21
N GLY A 89 1.41 5.53 0.03
CA GLY A 89 2.53 6.42 -0.23
C GLY A 89 2.46 7.17 -1.56
N HIS A 90 1.28 7.42 -2.12
CA HIS A 90 1.09 8.21 -3.33
C HIS A 90 1.78 9.59 -3.26
N HIS A 91 1.67 10.29 -2.12
CA HIS A 91 2.38 11.56 -1.91
C HIS A 91 3.91 11.40 -1.95
N ARG A 92 4.45 10.29 -1.40
CA ARG A 92 5.89 9.97 -1.44
C ARG A 92 6.36 9.73 -2.87
N TYR A 93 5.58 8.99 -3.63
CA TYR A 93 5.86 8.71 -5.04
C TYR A 93 5.90 9.98 -5.89
N GLU A 94 4.85 10.80 -5.81
CA GLU A 94 4.79 12.07 -6.54
C GLU A 94 5.89 13.05 -6.12
N THR A 95 6.21 13.10 -4.82
CA THR A 95 7.31 13.91 -4.31
C THR A 95 8.66 13.47 -4.89
N SER A 96 8.90 12.16 -5.00
CA SER A 96 10.12 11.63 -5.62
C SER A 96 10.22 12.00 -7.10
N ILE A 97 9.10 11.94 -7.83
CA ILE A 97 9.05 12.38 -9.24
C ILE A 97 9.35 13.87 -9.35
N ASN A 98 8.78 14.70 -8.49
CA ASN A 98 8.99 16.13 -8.50
C ASN A 98 10.45 16.49 -8.19
N LEU A 99 11.06 15.84 -7.19
CA LEU A 99 12.46 16.02 -6.87
C LEU A 99 13.37 15.67 -8.07
N HIS A 100 13.09 14.55 -8.73
CA HIS A 100 13.86 14.17 -9.92
C HIS A 100 13.69 15.16 -11.08
N LYS A 101 12.49 15.68 -11.29
CA LYS A 101 12.24 16.70 -12.33
C LYS A 101 12.97 18.03 -12.05
N GLU A 102 13.06 18.41 -10.78
CA GLU A 102 13.73 19.64 -10.38
C GLU A 102 15.27 19.53 -10.47
N GLU A 103 15.83 18.46 -9.94
CA GLU A 103 17.29 18.34 -9.79
C GLU A 103 17.97 17.55 -10.90
N LYS A 104 17.23 16.69 -11.61
CA LYS A 104 17.68 15.85 -12.75
C LYS A 104 18.99 15.08 -12.49
N THR A 105 19.23 14.70 -11.23
CA THR A 105 20.41 13.91 -10.88
C THR A 105 20.12 12.42 -11.02
N SER A 106 21.13 11.61 -11.35
CA SER A 106 20.99 10.17 -11.41
C SER A 106 20.61 9.54 -10.05
N LYS A 107 21.00 10.20 -8.95
CA LYS A 107 20.68 9.76 -7.58
C LYS A 107 19.20 9.88 -7.25
N ASN A 108 18.53 10.92 -7.76
CA ASN A 108 17.11 11.18 -7.49
C ASN A 108 16.16 10.45 -8.45
N GLY A 109 16.68 9.60 -9.32
CA GLY A 109 15.89 8.74 -10.22
C GLY A 109 15.37 7.46 -9.57
N TYR A 110 15.54 7.30 -8.25
CA TYR A 110 15.16 6.10 -7.52
C TYR A 110 14.29 6.43 -6.32
N SER A 111 13.30 5.60 -6.06
CA SER A 111 12.46 5.65 -4.87
C SER A 111 12.53 4.31 -4.13
N MET A 112 12.47 4.37 -2.81
CA MET A 112 12.44 3.16 -1.99
C MET A 112 11.03 2.60 -1.94
N PHE A 113 10.89 1.30 -2.26
CA PHE A 113 9.62 0.57 -2.19
C PHE A 113 9.72 -0.59 -1.20
N TYR A 114 8.64 -0.83 -0.49
CA TYR A 114 8.29 -2.11 0.10
C TYR A 114 7.33 -2.79 -0.88
N LEU A 115 7.72 -3.92 -1.44
CA LEU A 115 6.94 -4.65 -2.44
C LEU A 115 6.42 -5.95 -1.86
N SER A 116 5.13 -6.25 -2.09
CA SER A 116 4.51 -7.51 -1.71
C SER A 116 3.77 -8.11 -2.90
N GLY A 117 3.87 -9.41 -3.08
CA GLY A 117 3.00 -10.13 -4.00
C GLY A 117 1.54 -10.07 -3.53
N ILE A 118 0.59 -9.91 -4.45
CA ILE A 118 -0.84 -9.83 -4.11
C ILE A 118 -1.36 -11.11 -3.42
N ASN A 119 -0.73 -12.24 -3.69
CA ASN A 119 -1.12 -13.55 -3.15
C ASN A 119 -0.40 -13.90 -1.84
N GLN A 120 0.34 -12.96 -1.23
CA GLN A 120 0.99 -13.19 0.05
C GLN A 120 -0.04 -13.34 1.17
N LYS A 121 0.09 -14.43 1.96
CA LYS A 121 -0.86 -14.74 3.05
C LYS A 121 -0.95 -13.65 4.13
N GLY A 122 0.10 -12.85 4.29
CA GLY A 122 0.14 -11.75 5.25
C GLY A 122 -0.46 -10.44 4.72
N LEU A 123 -0.83 -10.37 3.45
CA LEU A 123 -1.46 -9.19 2.87
C LEU A 123 -2.95 -9.20 3.20
N LEU A 124 -3.37 -8.31 4.09
CA LEU A 124 -4.77 -8.15 4.47
C LEU A 124 -5.30 -6.83 3.91
N ILE A 125 -6.43 -6.90 3.24
CA ILE A 125 -7.16 -5.72 2.78
C ILE A 125 -8.37 -5.55 3.71
N ASN A 126 -8.23 -4.66 4.67
CA ASN A 126 -9.30 -4.37 5.62
C ASN A 126 -10.25 -3.32 5.05
N PRO A 127 -11.56 -3.43 5.34
CA PRO A 127 -12.53 -2.42 4.94
C PRO A 127 -12.22 -1.08 5.63
N THR A 128 -12.34 0.00 4.88
CA THR A 128 -12.17 1.35 5.41
C THR A 128 -13.52 1.96 5.75
N HIS A 129 -13.84 1.99 7.03
CA HIS A 129 -15.09 2.62 7.50
C HIS A 129 -14.98 4.14 7.48
N ARG A 130 -16.08 4.81 7.11
CA ARG A 130 -16.20 6.26 7.13
C ARG A 130 -17.34 6.68 8.02
N ILE A 131 -17.06 7.61 8.94
CA ILE A 131 -18.06 8.19 9.83
C ILE A 131 -18.37 9.59 9.34
N LEU A 132 -19.63 9.81 8.99
CA LEU A 132 -20.14 11.13 8.65
C LEU A 132 -20.80 11.75 9.89
N ARG A 133 -20.37 12.95 10.27
CA ARG A 133 -20.89 13.69 11.42
C ARG A 133 -21.51 15.01 10.96
N GLY A 134 -22.45 15.55 11.76
CA GLY A 134 -23.08 16.85 11.47
C GLY A 134 -24.02 16.85 10.27
N ILE A 135 -24.52 15.69 9.87
CA ILE A 135 -25.46 15.57 8.75
C ILE A 135 -26.81 16.09 9.19
N GLN A 136 -27.30 17.13 8.50
CA GLN A 136 -28.62 17.74 8.79
C GLN A 136 -29.78 16.95 8.18
N ASN A 137 -29.56 16.26 7.06
CA ASN A 137 -30.61 15.53 6.36
C ASN A 137 -30.10 14.14 5.93
N VAL A 138 -30.33 13.16 6.77
CA VAL A 138 -29.97 11.75 6.53
C VAL A 138 -30.78 11.16 5.38
N ASP A 139 -32.06 11.51 5.25
CA ASP A 139 -32.96 10.97 4.23
C ASP A 139 -32.50 11.34 2.82
N LYS A 140 -31.92 12.52 2.63
CA LYS A 140 -31.34 12.93 1.37
C LYS A 140 -30.15 12.05 0.96
N ILE A 141 -29.31 11.67 1.92
CA ILE A 141 -28.17 10.77 1.68
C ILE A 141 -28.68 9.38 1.34
N ILE A 142 -29.62 8.85 2.12
CA ILE A 142 -30.22 7.53 1.85
C ILE A 142 -30.89 7.51 0.48
N SER A 143 -31.61 8.56 0.11
CA SER A 143 -32.24 8.66 -1.19
C SER A 143 -31.20 8.69 -2.32
N SER A 144 -30.10 9.39 -2.15
CA SER A 144 -28.99 9.41 -3.11
C SER A 144 -28.33 8.05 -3.25
N ILE A 145 -28.12 7.32 -2.15
CA ILE A 145 -27.58 5.96 -2.19
C ILE A 145 -28.54 5.03 -2.95
N LYS A 146 -29.85 5.10 -2.62
CA LYS A 146 -30.89 4.30 -3.29
C LYS A 146 -30.99 4.56 -4.79
N SER A 147 -30.68 5.76 -5.26
CA SER A 147 -30.73 6.08 -6.69
C SER A 147 -29.49 5.63 -7.47
N ASN A 148 -28.37 5.38 -6.80
CA ASN A 148 -27.09 5.07 -7.45
C ASN A 148 -26.61 3.62 -7.23
N PHE A 149 -27.21 2.89 -6.28
CA PHE A 149 -26.80 1.54 -5.92
C PHE A 149 -28.01 0.61 -5.80
N ILE A 150 -27.81 -0.67 -6.05
CA ILE A 150 -28.80 -1.72 -5.66
C ILE A 150 -28.72 -1.81 -4.14
N ASN A 151 -29.87 -1.80 -3.47
CA ASN A 151 -29.90 -1.76 -2.02
C ASN A 151 -30.93 -2.72 -1.43
N GLU A 152 -30.58 -3.30 -0.28
CA GLU A 152 -31.47 -4.10 0.55
C GLU A 152 -31.47 -3.52 1.97
N ILE A 153 -32.63 -3.62 2.65
CA ILE A 153 -32.76 -3.19 4.03
C ILE A 153 -32.50 -4.40 4.93
N CYS A 154 -31.42 -4.36 5.69
CA CYS A 154 -31.09 -5.37 6.69
C CYS A 154 -31.59 -4.91 8.08
N ASN A 155 -32.48 -5.70 8.69
CA ASN A 155 -33.01 -5.41 10.03
C ASN A 155 -32.19 -6.05 11.17
N ASN A 156 -31.12 -6.79 10.84
CA ASN A 156 -30.29 -7.52 11.80
C ASN A 156 -28.90 -6.88 11.93
N THR A 157 -28.18 -7.25 12.99
CA THR A 157 -26.75 -6.96 13.14
C THR A 157 -26.00 -7.47 11.91
N VAL A 158 -25.36 -6.56 11.21
CA VAL A 158 -24.62 -6.86 10.00
C VAL A 158 -23.31 -7.53 10.39
N ASN A 159 -23.03 -8.68 9.79
CA ASN A 159 -21.73 -9.31 9.89
C ASN A 159 -20.88 -8.82 8.72
N GLU A 160 -19.85 -8.03 9.02
CA GLU A 160 -18.93 -7.43 8.04
C GLU A 160 -18.18 -8.48 7.22
N ASP A 161 -17.97 -9.68 7.78
CA ASP A 161 -17.29 -10.81 7.11
C ASP A 161 -18.09 -11.40 5.93
N ARG A 162 -19.32 -10.96 5.73
CA ARG A 162 -20.20 -11.43 4.65
C ARG A 162 -20.30 -10.49 3.46
N LEU A 163 -19.66 -9.33 3.51
CA LEU A 163 -19.66 -8.40 2.38
C LEU A 163 -18.84 -8.94 1.21
N LEU A 164 -19.41 -8.88 0.03
CA LEU A 164 -18.66 -9.06 -1.21
C LEU A 164 -17.79 -7.81 -1.49
N PRO A 165 -16.76 -7.92 -2.35
CA PRO A 165 -15.84 -6.81 -2.62
C PRO A 165 -16.48 -5.52 -3.14
N ASP A 166 -17.65 -5.59 -3.74
CA ASP A 166 -18.42 -4.50 -4.33
C ASP A 166 -19.61 -4.05 -3.46
N GLU A 167 -19.75 -4.60 -2.26
CA GLU A 167 -20.81 -4.28 -1.31
C GLU A 167 -20.32 -3.35 -0.19
N PHE A 168 -21.22 -2.58 0.39
CA PHE A 168 -20.97 -1.78 1.58
C PHE A 168 -22.24 -1.61 2.41
N PHE A 169 -22.06 -1.42 3.71
CA PHE A 169 -23.16 -1.13 4.63
C PHE A 169 -23.27 0.36 4.96
N VAL A 170 -24.50 0.80 5.12
CA VAL A 170 -24.78 2.13 5.66
C VAL A 170 -25.59 1.95 6.93
N ALA A 171 -25.01 2.34 8.06
CA ALA A 171 -25.68 2.36 9.36
C ALA A 171 -26.00 3.80 9.78
N CYS A 172 -27.26 4.05 10.12
CA CYS A 172 -27.69 5.33 10.66
C CYS A 172 -28.11 5.16 12.12
N LYS A 173 -27.52 5.96 13.00
CA LYS A 173 -27.98 6.01 14.40
C LYS A 173 -29.24 6.88 14.45
N ASN A 174 -30.38 6.27 14.77
CA ASN A 174 -31.57 7.02 15.11
C ASN A 174 -31.31 7.81 16.41
N LYS A 175 -31.75 9.08 16.42
CA LYS A 175 -31.67 9.93 17.65
C LYS A 175 -32.68 9.46 18.68
#